data_c19c18c0a75a234b856ca284feead2dd
#
_entry.id   c19c18c0a75a234b856ca284feead2dd
#
_cell.length_a   1.000
_cell.length_b   1.000
_cell.length_c   1.000
_cell.angle_alpha   90.00
_cell.angle_beta   90.00
_cell.angle_gamma   90.00
#
_symmetry.space_group_name_H-M   'P 1'
#
loop_
_entity.id
_entity.type
_entity.pdbx_description
1 polymer ?
#
loop_
_entity_poly.entity_id
_entity_poly.type
_entity_poly.pdbx_seq_one_letter_code
_entity_poly.pdbx_strand_id
1 'polypeptide(L)'
;MRWDVVGFILGWTIRLVALPLALVAAYSCYLEAEGYDFAIRAYLIPLILAAVVGQSLVSLARGADIASRLRDREAFASVALGWIPVVLLGALPYWLGGVFYGPAELSMDSVAVTDVMSGAIHSWFESM
;
A
#
# COMPACT_ATOMS: atom_id res chain seq x y z
N MET A 1 9.91 12.65 -21.43
CA MET A 1 9.64 11.62 -20.44
C MET A 1 8.25 11.08 -20.71
N ARG A 2 8.12 9.77 -20.90
CA ARG A 2 6.84 9.13 -21.23
C ARG A 2 6.15 8.72 -19.93
N TRP A 3 5.30 9.56 -19.44
CA TRP A 3 4.56 9.33 -18.18
C TRP A 3 3.60 8.13 -18.24
N ASP A 4 3.14 7.79 -19.44
CA ASP A 4 2.34 6.61 -19.72
C ASP A 4 3.09 5.31 -19.39
N VAL A 5 4.37 5.21 -19.80
CA VAL A 5 5.23 4.05 -19.49
C VAL A 5 5.53 3.97 -18.00
N VAL A 6 5.88 5.10 -17.37
CA VAL A 6 6.12 5.17 -15.91
C VAL A 6 4.86 4.77 -15.15
N GLY A 7 3.69 5.30 -15.52
CA GLY A 7 2.41 4.94 -14.91
C GLY A 7 2.05 3.46 -15.06
N PHE A 8 2.37 2.86 -16.21
CA PHE A 8 2.17 1.43 -16.43
C PHE A 8 3.02 0.58 -15.49
N ILE A 9 4.33 0.90 -15.39
CA ILE A 9 5.26 0.18 -14.50
C ILE A 9 4.81 0.34 -13.05
N LEU A 10 4.46 1.55 -12.62
CA LEU A 10 3.93 1.83 -11.27
C LEU A 10 2.67 1.01 -10.98
N GLY A 11 1.72 0.98 -11.91
CA GLY A 11 0.49 0.22 -11.76
C GLY A 11 0.74 -1.27 -11.58
N TRP A 12 1.69 -1.85 -12.32
CA TRP A 12 2.10 -3.23 -12.16
C TRP A 12 2.84 -3.49 -10.84
N THR A 13 3.72 -2.57 -10.42
CA THR A 13 4.40 -2.66 -9.12
C THR A 13 3.39 -2.69 -7.97
N ILE A 14 2.40 -1.79 -7.99
CA ILE A 14 1.35 -1.75 -6.97
C ILE A 14 0.52 -3.03 -6.96
N ARG A 15 0.20 -3.59 -8.14
CA ARG A 15 -0.50 -4.88 -8.24
C ARG A 15 0.31 -6.03 -7.65
N LEU A 16 1.63 -6.04 -7.86
CA LEU A 16 2.52 -7.05 -7.27
C LEU A 16 2.50 -6.98 -5.74
N VAL A 17 2.47 -5.78 -5.16
CA VAL A 17 2.34 -5.58 -3.71
C VAL A 17 0.98 -6.08 -3.19
N ALA A 18 -0.07 -6.03 -4.01
CA ALA A 18 -1.38 -6.55 -3.62
C ALA A 18 -1.38 -8.06 -3.38
N LEU A 19 -0.47 -8.84 -4.00
CA LEU A 19 -0.39 -10.30 -3.82
C LEU A 19 -0.06 -10.71 -2.37
N PRO A 20 1.05 -10.25 -1.76
CA PRO A 20 1.35 -10.56 -0.37
C PRO A 20 0.27 -10.01 0.58
N LEU A 21 -0.29 -8.84 0.31
CA LEU A 21 -1.40 -8.30 1.10
C LEU A 21 -2.64 -9.21 1.03
N ALA A 22 -2.95 -9.75 -0.14
CA ALA A 22 -4.06 -10.70 -0.31
C ALA A 22 -3.83 -12.01 0.47
N LEU A 23 -2.60 -12.53 0.45
CA LEU A 23 -2.24 -13.73 1.21
C LEU A 23 -2.39 -13.51 2.72
N VAL A 24 -1.90 -12.39 3.24
CA VAL A 24 -2.03 -12.05 4.66
C VAL A 24 -3.49 -11.78 5.02
N ALA A 25 -4.25 -11.09 4.19
CA ALA A 25 -5.68 -10.86 4.40
C ALA A 25 -6.46 -12.19 4.44
N ALA A 26 -6.18 -13.12 3.54
CA ALA A 26 -6.80 -14.45 3.54
C ALA A 26 -6.44 -15.25 4.81
N TYR A 27 -5.19 -15.20 5.24
CA TYR A 27 -4.75 -15.83 6.47
C TYR A 27 -5.40 -15.21 7.72
N SER A 28 -5.55 -13.89 7.75
CA SER A 28 -6.25 -13.18 8.83
C SER A 28 -7.72 -13.56 8.89
N CYS A 29 -8.36 -13.74 7.74
CA CYS A 29 -9.74 -14.22 7.64
C CYS A 29 -9.89 -15.64 8.23
N TYR A 30 -8.93 -16.51 7.95
CA TYR A 30 -8.89 -17.86 8.51
C TYR A 30 -8.75 -17.83 10.05
N LEU A 31 -7.85 -17.01 10.58
CA LEU A 31 -7.63 -16.87 12.02
C LEU A 31 -8.87 -16.29 12.75
N GLU A 32 -9.55 -15.30 12.16
CA GLU A 32 -10.81 -14.79 12.74
C GLU A 32 -11.90 -15.87 12.76
N ALA A 33 -11.98 -16.73 11.75
CA ALA A 33 -12.91 -17.85 11.73
C ALA A 33 -12.62 -18.89 12.82
N GLU A 34 -11.37 -19.05 13.24
CA GLU A 34 -10.93 -19.89 14.36
C GLU A 34 -11.10 -19.21 15.74
N GLY A 35 -11.62 -17.97 15.78
CA GLY A 35 -11.91 -17.25 17.03
C GLY A 35 -10.76 -16.40 17.57
N TYR A 36 -9.72 -16.19 16.78
CA TYR A 36 -8.66 -15.24 17.10
C TYR A 36 -9.06 -13.83 16.69
N ASP A 37 -8.90 -12.86 17.59
CA ASP A 37 -9.20 -11.46 17.32
C ASP A 37 -8.10 -10.86 16.46
N PHE A 38 -8.27 -10.92 15.14
CA PHE A 38 -7.30 -10.43 14.16
C PHE A 38 -7.90 -9.27 13.38
N ALA A 39 -7.17 -8.16 13.29
CA ALA A 39 -7.65 -6.95 12.63
C ALA A 39 -7.63 -7.08 11.09
N ILE A 40 -8.52 -7.91 10.54
CA ILE A 40 -8.65 -8.15 9.09
C ILE A 40 -8.75 -6.85 8.29
N ARG A 41 -9.40 -5.82 8.87
CA ARG A 41 -9.55 -4.50 8.25
C ARG A 41 -8.21 -3.84 7.94
N ALA A 42 -7.20 -4.09 8.76
CA ALA A 42 -5.85 -3.56 8.59
C ALA A 42 -5.19 -4.04 7.29
N TYR A 43 -5.58 -5.21 6.79
CA TYR A 43 -5.03 -5.78 5.55
C TYR A 43 -5.97 -5.62 4.36
N LEU A 44 -7.29 -5.62 4.58
CA LEU A 44 -8.26 -5.43 3.50
C LEU A 44 -8.21 -4.02 2.90
N ILE A 45 -8.07 -2.99 3.74
CA ILE A 45 -8.03 -1.60 3.27
C ILE A 45 -6.85 -1.37 2.32
N PRO A 46 -5.59 -1.66 2.70
CA PRO A 46 -4.46 -1.49 1.77
C PRO A 46 -4.55 -2.42 0.55
N LEU A 47 -5.13 -3.62 0.68
CA LEU A 47 -5.37 -4.52 -0.45
C LEU A 47 -6.33 -3.89 -1.48
N ILE A 48 -7.46 -3.36 -1.05
CA ILE A 48 -8.44 -2.70 -1.92
C ILE A 48 -7.81 -1.46 -2.56
N LEU A 49 -7.09 -0.65 -1.79
CA LEU A 49 -6.38 0.52 -2.31
C LEU A 49 -5.35 0.12 -3.38
N ALA A 50 -4.53 -0.90 -3.12
CA ALA A 50 -3.55 -1.40 -4.08
C ALA A 50 -4.23 -1.91 -5.36
N ALA A 51 -5.33 -2.65 -5.24
CA ALA A 51 -6.06 -3.16 -6.39
C ALA A 51 -6.67 -2.02 -7.22
N VAL A 52 -7.34 -1.06 -6.58
CA VAL A 52 -8.00 0.06 -7.27
C VAL A 52 -6.98 0.99 -7.92
N VAL A 53 -5.95 1.41 -7.18
CA VAL A 53 -4.93 2.35 -7.69
C VAL A 53 -4.08 1.67 -8.77
N GLY A 54 -3.64 0.45 -8.55
CA GLY A 54 -2.87 -0.32 -9.53
C GLY A 54 -3.65 -0.56 -10.82
N GLN A 55 -4.96 -0.91 -10.72
CA GLN A 55 -5.83 -1.09 -11.87
C GLN A 55 -6.07 0.23 -12.62
N SER A 56 -6.28 1.32 -11.91
CA SER A 56 -6.50 2.64 -12.50
C SER A 56 -5.28 3.10 -13.29
N LEU A 57 -4.08 2.98 -12.72
CA LEU A 57 -2.83 3.35 -13.38
C LEU A 57 -2.59 2.52 -14.65
N VAL A 58 -2.78 1.20 -14.59
CA VAL A 58 -2.64 0.34 -15.78
C VAL A 58 -3.70 0.69 -16.84
N SER A 59 -4.91 1.04 -16.42
CA SER A 59 -5.99 1.42 -17.34
C SER A 59 -5.72 2.74 -18.04
N LEU A 60 -5.22 3.73 -17.31
CA LEU A 60 -4.83 5.04 -17.85
C LEU A 60 -3.64 4.93 -18.82
N ALA A 61 -2.74 3.98 -18.55
CA ALA A 61 -1.53 3.75 -19.32
C ALA A 61 -1.68 2.70 -20.44
N ARG A 62 -2.92 2.32 -20.83
CA ARG A 62 -3.18 1.27 -21.84
C ARG A 62 -2.57 1.52 -23.23
N GLY A 63 -2.24 2.76 -23.55
CA GLY A 63 -1.58 3.14 -24.80
C GLY A 63 -0.05 3.19 -24.72
N ALA A 64 0.54 2.82 -23.59
CA ALA A 64 1.99 2.88 -23.41
C ALA A 64 2.71 1.90 -24.32
N ASP A 65 3.62 2.41 -25.15
CA ASP A 65 4.50 1.59 -25.98
C ASP A 65 5.66 1.05 -25.13
N ILE A 66 5.44 -0.12 -24.53
CA ILE A 66 6.41 -0.80 -23.66
C ILE A 66 7.47 -1.53 -24.48
N ALA A 67 7.16 -1.87 -25.75
CA ALA A 67 8.08 -2.56 -26.64
C ALA A 67 9.25 -1.67 -27.07
N SER A 68 9.11 -0.36 -27.00
CA SER A 68 10.19 0.58 -27.25
C SER A 68 11.17 0.60 -26.06
N ARG A 69 12.47 0.74 -26.39
CA ARG A 69 13.53 0.78 -25.37
C ARG A 69 13.27 1.84 -24.31
N LEU A 70 13.22 1.41 -23.05
CA LEU A 70 13.16 2.31 -21.89
C LEU A 70 14.39 3.22 -21.87
N ARG A 71 14.15 4.51 -21.66
CA ARG A 71 15.23 5.47 -21.42
C ARG A 71 15.64 5.42 -19.96
N ASP A 72 16.92 5.63 -19.67
CA ASP A 72 17.45 5.58 -18.31
C ASP A 72 16.65 6.46 -17.33
N ARG A 73 16.23 7.66 -17.77
CA ARG A 73 15.40 8.56 -16.96
C ARG A 73 14.04 7.98 -16.58
N GLU A 74 13.42 7.21 -17.47
CA GLU A 74 12.13 6.57 -17.25
C GLU A 74 12.28 5.40 -16.27
N ALA A 75 13.37 4.65 -16.39
CA ALA A 75 13.70 3.56 -15.48
C ALA A 75 13.96 4.09 -14.05
N PHE A 76 14.81 5.09 -13.89
CA PHE A 76 15.07 5.72 -12.59
C PHE A 76 13.82 6.31 -11.97
N ALA A 77 12.99 7.03 -12.76
CA ALA A 77 11.75 7.58 -12.27
C ALA A 77 10.77 6.51 -11.81
N SER A 78 10.67 5.40 -12.55
CA SER A 78 9.79 4.28 -12.19
C SER A 78 10.21 3.63 -10.87
N VAL A 79 11.50 3.45 -10.64
CA VAL A 79 12.02 2.92 -9.37
C VAL A 79 11.78 3.89 -8.23
N ALA A 80 12.20 5.16 -8.38
CA ALA A 80 12.08 6.17 -7.34
C ALA A 80 10.61 6.42 -6.93
N LEU A 81 9.72 6.57 -7.93
CA LEU A 81 8.30 6.76 -7.67
C LEU A 81 7.61 5.46 -7.21
N GLY A 82 8.13 4.30 -7.59
CA GLY A 82 7.62 3.00 -7.18
C GLY A 82 7.78 2.72 -5.69
N TRP A 83 8.85 3.21 -5.07
CA TRP A 83 9.07 3.07 -3.64
C TRP A 83 7.99 3.75 -2.79
N ILE A 84 7.52 4.91 -3.21
CA ILE A 84 6.52 5.69 -2.45
C ILE A 84 5.25 4.88 -2.18
N PRO A 85 4.53 4.38 -3.21
CA PRO A 85 3.32 3.60 -2.96
C PRO A 85 3.58 2.27 -2.25
N VAL A 86 4.73 1.63 -2.49
CA VAL A 86 5.10 0.39 -1.79
C VAL A 86 5.24 0.62 -0.29
N VAL A 87 5.98 1.66 0.11
CA VAL A 87 6.16 2.02 1.52
C VAL A 87 4.84 2.47 2.14
N LEU A 88 4.03 3.28 1.44
CA LEU A 88 2.71 3.71 1.92
C LEU A 88 1.78 2.52 2.17
N LEU A 89 1.67 1.60 1.20
CA LEU A 89 0.84 0.41 1.33
C LEU A 89 1.33 -0.53 2.43
N GLY A 90 2.67 -0.64 2.59
CA GLY A 90 3.29 -1.42 3.66
C GLY A 90 3.08 -0.80 5.05
N ALA A 91 3.04 0.54 5.16
CA ALA A 91 2.78 1.24 6.42
C ALA A 91 1.35 1.08 6.93
N LEU A 92 0.36 0.98 6.02
CA LEU A 92 -1.05 0.93 6.38
C LEU A 92 -1.41 -0.22 7.34
N PRO A 93 -0.96 -1.48 7.14
CA PRO A 93 -1.25 -2.55 8.08
C PRO A 93 -0.73 -2.29 9.49
N TYR A 94 0.45 -1.69 9.64
CA TYR A 94 1.01 -1.32 10.95
C TYR A 94 0.16 -0.25 11.64
N TRP A 95 -0.26 0.77 10.90
CA TRP A 95 -1.05 1.87 11.42
C TRP A 95 -2.49 1.48 11.72
N LEU A 96 -3.13 0.71 10.86
CA LEU A 96 -4.51 0.24 11.02
C LEU A 96 -4.63 -0.98 11.94
N GLY A 97 -3.55 -1.76 12.07
CA GLY A 97 -3.51 -2.97 12.89
C GLY A 97 -3.21 -2.74 14.37
N GLY A 98 -3.06 -1.48 14.81
CA GLY A 98 -2.85 -1.14 16.21
C GLY A 98 -1.44 -1.45 16.74
N VAL A 99 -0.44 -1.64 15.86
CA VAL A 99 0.97 -1.74 16.27
C VAL A 99 1.47 -0.40 16.81
N PHE A 100 1.00 0.68 16.22
CA PHE A 100 1.17 2.05 16.68
C PHE A 100 -0.20 2.69 16.85
N TYR A 101 -0.29 3.84 17.52
CA TYR A 101 -1.55 4.55 17.66
C TYR A 101 -2.17 4.82 16.29
N GLY A 102 -3.27 4.16 16.01
CA GLY A 102 -3.99 4.24 14.74
C GLY A 102 -5.28 5.06 14.83
N PRO A 103 -5.99 5.23 13.71
CA PRO A 103 -7.23 6.01 13.70
C PRO A 103 -8.33 5.46 14.62
N ALA A 104 -8.30 4.16 14.92
CA ALA A 104 -9.29 3.51 15.79
C ALA A 104 -9.16 3.95 17.26
N GLU A 105 -7.95 4.29 17.71
CA GLU A 105 -7.68 4.72 19.09
C GLU A 105 -8.09 6.16 19.37
N LEU A 106 -8.43 6.96 18.36
CA LEU A 106 -8.95 8.33 18.55
C LEU A 106 -10.25 8.39 19.40
N SER A 107 -10.95 7.28 19.54
CA SER A 107 -12.12 7.19 20.41
C SER A 107 -11.78 7.04 21.91
N MET A 108 -10.53 6.84 22.24
CA MET A 108 -10.06 6.75 23.63
C MET A 108 -9.71 8.13 24.16
N ASP A 109 -10.25 8.50 25.33
CA ASP A 109 -10.05 9.82 25.97
C ASP A 109 -8.56 10.16 26.26
N SER A 110 -7.69 9.15 26.25
CA SER A 110 -6.26 9.29 26.55
C SER A 110 -5.37 9.48 25.30
N VAL A 111 -5.94 9.38 24.10
CA VAL A 111 -5.15 9.43 22.84
C VAL A 111 -5.44 10.74 22.10
N ALA A 112 -4.40 11.53 21.91
CA ALA A 112 -4.49 12.78 21.14
C ALA A 112 -4.29 12.52 19.63
N VAL A 113 -4.78 13.46 18.79
CA VAL A 113 -4.56 13.44 17.34
C VAL A 113 -3.06 13.40 16.99
N THR A 114 -2.22 14.05 17.80
CA THR A 114 -0.76 14.03 17.68
C THR A 114 -0.17 12.64 17.83
N ASP A 115 -0.74 11.77 18.68
CA ASP A 115 -0.27 10.41 18.90
C ASP A 115 -0.57 9.54 17.68
N VAL A 116 -1.75 9.70 17.08
CA VAL A 116 -2.13 9.01 15.84
C VAL A 116 -1.27 9.47 14.66
N MET A 117 -0.93 10.74 14.56
CA MET A 117 0.00 11.24 13.54
C MET A 117 1.42 10.69 13.75
N SER A 118 1.88 10.63 15.00
CA SER A 118 3.15 9.99 15.35
C SER A 118 3.14 8.51 14.99
N GLY A 119 2.04 7.80 15.26
CA GLY A 119 1.85 6.40 14.86
C GLY A 119 1.94 6.18 13.35
N ALA A 120 1.39 7.10 12.54
CA ALA A 120 1.52 7.05 11.09
C ALA A 120 2.98 7.20 10.63
N ILE A 121 3.73 8.11 11.25
CA ILE A 121 5.15 8.33 10.96
C ILE A 121 5.97 7.08 11.33
N HIS A 122 5.75 6.50 12.51
CA HIS A 122 6.43 5.26 12.93
C HIS A 122 6.11 4.11 11.98
N SER A 123 4.84 3.93 11.59
CA SER A 123 4.44 2.92 10.60
C SER A 123 5.12 3.09 9.24
N TRP A 124 5.33 4.34 8.84
CA TRP A 124 6.10 4.65 7.63
C TRP A 124 7.55 4.19 7.75
N PHE A 125 8.22 4.49 8.85
CA PHE A 125 9.61 4.07 9.07
C PHE A 125 9.76 2.55 9.14
N GLU A 126 8.84 1.85 9.79
CA GLU A 126 8.87 0.38 9.87
C GLU A 126 8.63 -0.31 8.51
N SER A 127 7.99 0.37 7.58
CA SER A 127 7.71 -0.18 6.24
C SER A 127 8.84 0.05 5.23
N MET A 128 9.83 0.90 5.54
CA MET A 128 11.00 1.15 4.68
C MET A 128 12.08 0.09 4.81
#